data_f3ca43e08cf3f4983a3b8cfe58f20493
#
_entry.id   f3ca43e08cf3f4983a3b8cfe58f20493
#
_cell.length_a   1.000
_cell.length_b   1.000
_cell.length_c   1.000
_cell.angle_alpha   90.00
_cell.angle_beta   90.00
_cell.angle_gamma   90.00
#
_symmetry.space_group_name_H-M   'P 1'
#
loop_
_entity.id
_entity.type
_entity.pdbx_description
1 polymer ?
#
loop_
_entity_poly.entity_id
_entity_poly.type
_entity_poly.pdbx_seq_one_letter_code
_entity_poly.pdbx_strand_id
1 'polypeptide(L)'
;MKQYLAIDIGASSGRHIVGWREDGEIKTKEVYRFHNGVLEQNGHLVWDMDALLAHVQAGIAAAKAEFPGIVSLSIDTWGVDYVLLRRNEEVRPVCAYRDSRTETVIPKVHEILPFAVLYARTGCQFQPFNSIYQLYADKLAGRLEGVTDFLMIPEYLLWKLCGVKAKEYTNATTTGMVSAETGEFDPEIISALGLPPIFPKLQKPGAVLGEYEGIKCILCATHDTASAVEGIPMEGNSPYISSGTWSLLGVKTPKPITDEASRAANYSNEGGVGYNRYQKNIMGMWLVNELQKELCSGLGFAEIVNAAKESRCDALIDANAPEFLAPKSMKAAFDAATGGKLVSIGDYFRCAYRSLAQSYAEALAELERNTERTYEKLYIVGGGAKNEFLNRLTAQATGKQVIALPIEATALGNLKIQMEADL
;
A
#
# COMPACT_ATOMS: atom_id res chain seq x y z
N MET A 1 32.00 4.20 -5.07
CA MET A 1 30.75 3.43 -5.36
C MET A 1 29.59 4.37 -5.16
N LYS A 2 28.66 4.48 -6.15
CA LYS A 2 27.44 5.28 -6.01
C LYS A 2 26.51 4.65 -4.98
N GLN A 3 25.92 5.46 -4.12
CA GLN A 3 24.98 5.06 -3.08
C GLN A 3 23.68 5.82 -3.27
N TYR A 4 22.56 5.22 -2.90
CA TYR A 4 21.20 5.71 -3.11
C TYR A 4 20.43 5.61 -1.80
N LEU A 5 19.60 6.59 -1.50
CA LEU A 5 18.83 6.61 -0.25
C LEU A 5 17.34 6.42 -0.53
N ALA A 6 16.78 5.30 -0.11
CA ALA A 6 15.33 5.08 -0.07
C ALA A 6 14.78 5.51 1.30
N ILE A 7 13.73 6.32 1.28
CA ILE A 7 12.98 6.76 2.46
C ILE A 7 11.57 6.17 2.32
N ASP A 8 11.31 5.08 3.07
CA ASP A 8 10.07 4.32 3.06
C ASP A 8 9.28 4.63 4.32
N ILE A 9 8.13 5.29 4.16
CA ILE A 9 7.29 5.75 5.27
C ILE A 9 5.92 5.08 5.19
N GLY A 10 5.67 4.12 6.05
CA GLY A 10 4.34 3.55 6.24
C GLY A 10 3.52 4.30 7.28
N ALA A 11 2.25 3.90 7.43
CA ALA A 11 1.31 4.53 8.35
C ALA A 11 1.67 4.36 9.85
N SER A 12 2.58 3.45 10.20
CA SER A 12 2.97 3.17 11.59
C SER A 12 4.46 3.35 11.88
N SER A 13 5.30 3.39 10.86
CA SER A 13 6.76 3.56 11.00
C SER A 13 7.36 4.04 9.69
N GLY A 14 8.51 4.71 9.78
CA GLY A 14 9.32 5.05 8.62
C GLY A 14 10.76 4.61 8.82
N ARG A 15 11.48 4.45 7.72
CA ARG A 15 12.87 4.03 7.70
C ARG A 15 13.64 4.62 6.52
N HIS A 16 14.92 4.78 6.72
CA HIS A 16 15.88 5.23 5.72
C HIS A 16 16.85 4.11 5.45
N ILE A 17 16.96 3.72 4.19
CA ILE A 17 17.76 2.57 3.74
C ILE A 17 18.69 3.05 2.64
N VAL A 18 20.00 2.93 2.88
CA VAL A 18 21.01 3.17 1.87
C VAL A 18 21.22 1.89 1.07
N GLY A 19 21.27 2.00 -0.26
CA GLY A 19 21.53 0.89 -1.15
C GLY A 19 22.66 1.19 -2.14
N TRP A 20 23.36 0.15 -2.59
CA TRP A 20 24.41 0.20 -3.58
C TRP A 20 24.46 -1.11 -4.38
N ARG A 21 25.09 -1.08 -5.56
CA ARG A 21 25.34 -2.32 -6.33
C ARG A 21 26.67 -2.92 -5.95
N GLU A 22 26.68 -4.21 -5.63
CA GLU A 22 27.88 -5.00 -5.35
C GLU A 22 27.67 -6.39 -5.94
N ASP A 23 28.59 -6.85 -6.78
CA ASP A 23 28.54 -8.14 -7.47
C ASP A 23 27.24 -8.41 -8.25
N GLY A 24 26.64 -7.34 -8.82
CA GLY A 24 25.39 -7.41 -9.58
C GLY A 24 24.11 -7.36 -8.73
N GLU A 25 24.22 -7.45 -7.41
CA GLU A 25 23.13 -7.41 -6.46
C GLU A 25 22.97 -6.02 -5.83
N ILE A 26 21.75 -5.70 -5.38
CA ILE A 26 21.50 -4.52 -4.54
C ILE A 26 21.75 -4.92 -3.09
N LYS A 27 22.76 -4.35 -2.48
CA LYS A 27 23.02 -4.44 -1.04
C LYS A 27 22.36 -3.25 -0.36
N THR A 28 21.86 -3.46 0.86
CA THR A 28 21.13 -2.45 1.61
C THR A 28 21.59 -2.38 3.07
N LYS A 29 21.49 -1.17 3.64
CA LYS A 29 21.66 -0.95 5.08
C LYS A 29 20.66 0.06 5.58
N GLU A 30 19.87 -0.31 6.59
CA GLU A 30 19.03 0.63 7.34
C GLU A 30 19.91 1.52 8.21
N VAL A 31 19.71 2.83 8.09
CA VAL A 31 20.52 3.85 8.80
C VAL A 31 19.69 4.67 9.79
N TYR A 32 18.35 4.69 9.61
CA TYR A 32 17.46 5.42 10.50
C TYR A 32 16.06 4.79 10.49
N ARG A 33 15.42 4.75 11.64
CA ARG A 33 14.04 4.28 11.81
C ARG A 33 13.30 5.16 12.81
N PHE A 34 12.02 5.40 12.56
CA PHE A 34 11.16 6.17 13.45
C PHE A 34 9.75 5.59 13.53
N HIS A 35 9.04 5.92 14.58
CA HIS A 35 7.61 5.63 14.72
C HIS A 35 6.80 6.70 13.99
N ASN A 36 5.76 6.28 13.27
CA ASN A 36 4.77 7.15 12.65
C ASN A 36 3.39 6.80 13.19
N GLY A 37 2.45 7.74 13.15
CA GLY A 37 1.09 7.51 13.59
C GLY A 37 0.23 8.76 13.46
N VAL A 38 -1.08 8.54 13.53
CA VAL A 38 -2.05 9.62 13.52
C VAL A 38 -2.17 10.25 14.91
N LEU A 39 -2.47 11.55 14.93
CA LEU A 39 -2.83 12.30 16.12
C LEU A 39 -4.32 12.62 16.09
N GLU A 40 -4.93 12.77 17.24
CA GLU A 40 -6.30 13.30 17.36
C GLU A 40 -6.25 14.80 17.60
N GLN A 41 -6.92 15.58 16.73
CA GLN A 41 -7.01 17.03 16.82
C GLN A 41 -8.42 17.49 16.48
N ASN A 42 -9.11 18.11 17.43
CA ASN A 42 -10.47 18.64 17.27
C ASN A 42 -11.49 17.62 16.73
N GLY A 43 -11.39 16.36 17.18
CA GLY A 43 -12.26 15.26 16.74
C GLY A 43 -11.93 14.66 15.37
N HIS A 44 -10.77 15.04 14.78
CA HIS A 44 -10.25 14.49 13.54
C HIS A 44 -8.94 13.72 13.76
N LEU A 45 -8.71 12.70 12.95
CA LEU A 45 -7.43 12.02 12.87
C LEU A 45 -6.56 12.74 11.83
N VAL A 46 -5.35 13.15 12.24
CA VAL A 46 -4.47 14.00 11.44
C VAL A 46 -3.02 13.49 11.42
N TRP A 47 -2.26 13.88 10.40
CA TRP A 47 -0.83 13.66 10.30
C TRP A 47 -0.05 14.88 10.82
N ASP A 48 1.02 14.62 11.57
CA ASP A 48 2.00 15.63 11.94
C ASP A 48 3.05 15.77 10.83
N MET A 49 2.78 16.67 9.89
CA MET A 49 3.67 16.88 8.74
C MET A 49 5.01 17.50 9.12
N ASP A 50 5.06 18.26 10.21
CA ASP A 50 6.31 18.87 10.69
C ASP A 50 7.21 17.78 11.31
N ALA A 51 6.64 16.88 12.10
CA ALA A 51 7.37 15.74 12.64
C ALA A 51 7.85 14.80 11.53
N LEU A 52 7.01 14.52 10.53
CA LEU A 52 7.41 13.68 9.38
C LEU A 52 8.59 14.31 8.63
N LEU A 53 8.55 15.60 8.32
CA LEU A 53 9.63 16.29 7.66
C LEU A 53 10.92 16.30 8.50
N ALA A 54 10.80 16.50 9.81
CA ALA A 54 11.94 16.44 10.73
C ALA A 54 12.59 15.05 10.73
N HIS A 55 11.80 13.98 10.72
CA HIS A 55 12.32 12.62 10.61
C HIS A 55 12.99 12.34 9.27
N VAL A 56 12.43 12.84 8.17
CA VAL A 56 13.05 12.74 6.83
C VAL A 56 14.43 13.41 6.84
N GLN A 57 14.53 14.63 7.35
CA GLN A 57 15.80 15.37 7.42
C GLN A 57 16.82 14.70 8.36
N ALA A 58 16.37 14.25 9.54
CA ALA A 58 17.24 13.53 10.48
C ALA A 58 17.81 12.23 9.87
N GLY A 59 16.99 11.48 9.17
CA GLY A 59 17.43 10.27 8.49
C GLY A 59 18.39 10.54 7.32
N ILE A 60 18.19 11.63 6.54
CA ILE A 60 19.15 12.07 5.51
C ILE A 60 20.49 12.42 6.15
N ALA A 61 20.49 13.16 7.26
CA ALA A 61 21.71 13.51 7.99
C ALA A 61 22.45 12.28 8.50
N ALA A 62 21.73 11.29 9.08
CA ALA A 62 22.30 10.03 9.53
C ALA A 62 22.91 9.24 8.36
N ALA A 63 22.20 9.17 7.22
CA ALA A 63 22.69 8.51 6.03
C ALA A 63 23.98 9.15 5.48
N LYS A 64 24.04 10.48 5.38
CA LYS A 64 25.23 11.23 4.92
C LYS A 64 26.44 11.04 5.82
N ALA A 65 26.22 10.95 7.13
CA ALA A 65 27.29 10.75 8.10
C ALA A 65 28.01 9.41 7.93
N GLU A 66 27.27 8.38 7.54
CA GLU A 66 27.80 7.02 7.34
C GLU A 66 28.18 6.74 5.88
N PHE A 67 27.45 7.31 4.93
CA PHE A 67 27.57 7.05 3.49
C PHE A 67 27.79 8.35 2.71
N PRO A 68 29.03 8.84 2.59
CA PRO A 68 29.32 10.11 1.91
C PRO A 68 29.14 10.07 0.38
N GLY A 69 28.91 8.89 -0.19
CA GLY A 69 28.74 8.68 -1.64
C GLY A 69 27.27 8.66 -2.11
N ILE A 70 26.31 9.16 -1.32
CA ILE A 70 24.90 9.22 -1.72
C ILE A 70 24.73 10.22 -2.86
N VAL A 71 24.24 9.73 -4.00
CA VAL A 71 24.02 10.52 -5.21
C VAL A 71 22.55 10.91 -5.43
N SER A 72 21.62 10.11 -4.90
CA SER A 72 20.19 10.45 -4.96
C SER A 72 19.42 9.94 -3.75
N LEU A 73 18.24 10.52 -3.56
CA LEU A 73 17.23 10.10 -2.60
C LEU A 73 15.86 10.04 -3.26
N SER A 74 14.99 9.22 -2.71
CA SER A 74 13.58 9.20 -3.06
C SER A 74 12.73 8.82 -1.85
N ILE A 75 11.44 9.23 -1.88
CA ILE A 75 10.48 9.02 -0.81
C ILE A 75 9.28 8.28 -1.37
N ASP A 76 8.91 7.18 -0.76
CA ASP A 76 7.62 6.53 -0.94
C ASP A 76 6.85 6.52 0.38
N THR A 77 5.52 6.56 0.28
CA THR A 77 4.61 6.49 1.43
C THR A 77 3.36 5.69 1.10
N TRP A 78 2.45 5.60 2.09
CA TRP A 78 1.09 5.13 1.84
C TRP A 78 0.37 6.03 0.83
N GLY A 79 -0.66 5.50 0.19
CA GLY A 79 -1.50 6.23 -0.78
C GLY A 79 -2.58 7.09 -0.13
N VAL A 80 -3.42 7.69 -0.96
CA VAL A 80 -4.68 8.38 -0.72
C VAL A 80 -4.62 9.70 0.05
N ASP A 81 -3.62 9.92 0.92
CA ASP A 81 -3.52 11.13 1.72
C ASP A 81 -2.70 12.23 1.04
N TYR A 82 -3.05 13.47 1.34
CA TYR A 82 -2.51 14.63 0.65
C TYR A 82 -2.43 15.87 1.54
N VAL A 83 -1.64 16.84 1.08
CA VAL A 83 -1.57 18.19 1.63
C VAL A 83 -2.15 19.18 0.61
N LEU A 84 -3.10 20.01 1.04
CA LEU A 84 -3.61 21.13 0.26
C LEU A 84 -2.76 22.38 0.51
N LEU A 85 -2.51 23.16 -0.53
CA LEU A 85 -1.71 24.38 -0.43
C LEU A 85 -2.47 25.59 -0.95
N ARG A 86 -2.40 26.71 -0.21
CA ARG A 86 -2.75 28.06 -0.66
C ARG A 86 -1.49 28.86 -0.87
N ARG A 87 -1.10 29.13 -2.10
CA ARG A 87 0.13 29.89 -2.42
C ARG A 87 1.37 29.37 -1.67
N ASN A 88 1.57 28.06 -1.58
CA ASN A 88 2.63 27.39 -0.84
C ASN A 88 2.45 27.31 0.69
N GLU A 89 1.37 27.82 1.25
CA GLU A 89 1.02 27.63 2.66
C GLU A 89 0.09 26.41 2.82
N GLU A 90 0.36 25.59 3.81
CA GLU A 90 -0.39 24.39 4.08
C GLU A 90 -1.78 24.71 4.62
N VAL A 91 -2.81 24.02 4.11
CA VAL A 91 -4.16 24.03 4.68
C VAL A 91 -4.23 22.99 5.79
N ARG A 92 -4.00 23.42 7.01
CA ARG A 92 -4.02 22.56 8.19
C ARG A 92 -5.42 22.43 8.80
N PRO A 93 -5.71 21.32 9.52
CA PRO A 93 -4.87 20.16 9.70
C PRO A 93 -4.81 19.27 8.44
N VAL A 94 -3.78 18.43 8.30
CA VAL A 94 -3.68 17.41 7.27
C VAL A 94 -4.38 16.16 7.78
N CYS A 95 -5.59 15.90 7.29
CA CYS A 95 -6.40 14.78 7.75
C CYS A 95 -5.84 13.44 7.26
N ALA A 96 -5.91 12.43 8.11
CA ALA A 96 -5.51 11.08 7.77
C ALA A 96 -6.66 10.30 7.12
N TYR A 97 -6.34 9.31 6.31
CA TYR A 97 -7.32 8.45 5.64
C TYR A 97 -8.23 7.66 6.60
N ARG A 98 -7.80 7.49 7.86
CA ARG A 98 -8.58 6.83 8.92
C ARG A 98 -9.61 7.75 9.58
N ASP A 99 -9.64 9.04 9.20
CA ASP A 99 -10.63 9.99 9.69
C ASP A 99 -12.01 9.66 9.12
N SER A 100 -13.04 9.71 9.97
CA SER A 100 -14.41 9.34 9.59
C SER A 100 -15.15 10.39 8.73
N ARG A 101 -14.49 11.52 8.39
CA ARG A 101 -15.11 12.63 7.64
C ARG A 101 -15.68 12.22 6.27
N THR A 102 -15.21 11.11 5.72
CA THR A 102 -15.66 10.62 4.41
C THR A 102 -16.99 9.87 4.46
N GLU A 103 -17.36 9.28 5.58
CA GLU A 103 -18.53 8.40 5.69
C GLU A 103 -19.84 9.08 5.24
N THR A 104 -20.03 10.35 5.60
CA THR A 104 -21.24 11.11 5.28
C THR A 104 -21.26 11.66 3.85
N VAL A 105 -20.12 11.67 3.15
CA VAL A 105 -20.01 12.26 1.80
C VAL A 105 -20.01 11.21 0.70
N ILE A 106 -19.66 9.97 0.99
CA ILE A 106 -19.68 8.87 0.01
C ILE A 106 -21.01 8.77 -0.73
N PRO A 107 -22.19 8.73 -0.06
CA PRO A 107 -23.47 8.69 -0.75
C PRO A 107 -23.68 9.88 -1.68
N LYS A 108 -23.28 11.09 -1.26
CA LYS A 108 -23.41 12.31 -2.08
C LYS A 108 -22.55 12.28 -3.34
N VAL A 109 -21.32 11.72 -3.22
CA VAL A 109 -20.47 11.51 -4.40
C VAL A 109 -21.11 10.51 -5.36
N HIS A 110 -21.68 9.42 -4.83
CA HIS A 110 -22.31 8.38 -5.65
C HIS A 110 -23.66 8.80 -6.25
N GLU A 111 -24.34 9.81 -5.70
CA GLU A 111 -25.50 10.45 -6.32
C GLU A 111 -25.10 11.26 -7.58
N ILE A 112 -23.91 11.88 -7.56
CA ILE A 112 -23.37 12.64 -8.69
C ILE A 112 -22.70 11.70 -9.71
N LEU A 113 -21.87 10.79 -9.23
CA LEU A 113 -21.10 9.82 -10.00
C LEU A 113 -21.27 8.43 -9.39
N PRO A 114 -22.21 7.61 -9.86
CA PRO A 114 -22.39 6.24 -9.37
C PRO A 114 -21.10 5.45 -9.38
N PHE A 115 -20.86 4.62 -8.37
CA PHE A 115 -19.59 3.90 -8.25
C PHE A 115 -19.26 3.05 -9.49
N ALA A 116 -20.25 2.46 -10.15
CA ALA A 116 -20.04 1.74 -11.40
C ALA A 116 -19.42 2.62 -12.50
N VAL A 117 -19.82 3.89 -12.57
CA VAL A 117 -19.26 4.88 -13.51
C VAL A 117 -17.83 5.24 -13.10
N LEU A 118 -17.60 5.52 -11.80
CA LEU A 118 -16.27 5.80 -11.27
C LEU A 118 -15.31 4.66 -11.56
N TYR A 119 -15.73 3.42 -11.28
CA TYR A 119 -14.90 2.24 -11.52
C TYR A 119 -14.61 2.04 -13.01
N ALA A 120 -15.59 2.14 -13.89
CA ALA A 120 -15.39 2.01 -15.32
C ALA A 120 -14.39 3.04 -15.88
N ARG A 121 -14.34 4.24 -15.29
CA ARG A 121 -13.42 5.30 -15.69
C ARG A 121 -12.04 5.19 -15.09
N THR A 122 -11.93 4.73 -13.84
CA THR A 122 -10.65 4.75 -13.09
C THR A 122 -10.07 3.37 -12.82
N GLY A 123 -10.91 2.34 -12.79
CA GLY A 123 -10.52 1.01 -12.34
C GLY A 123 -10.11 0.93 -10.87
N CYS A 124 -10.29 2.01 -10.10
CA CYS A 124 -9.90 2.04 -8.70
C CYS A 124 -10.97 1.37 -7.83
N GLN A 125 -10.55 0.44 -6.97
CA GLN A 125 -11.45 -0.24 -6.04
C GLN A 125 -12.14 0.77 -5.10
N PHE A 126 -13.32 0.42 -4.63
CA PHE A 126 -13.96 1.19 -3.57
C PHE A 126 -13.22 1.00 -2.25
N GLN A 127 -12.79 2.14 -1.69
CA GLN A 127 -12.36 2.26 -0.32
C GLN A 127 -12.95 3.56 0.25
N PRO A 128 -13.52 3.57 1.46
CA PRO A 128 -14.16 4.75 2.02
C PRO A 128 -13.19 5.94 2.18
N PHE A 129 -11.91 5.67 2.14
CA PHE A 129 -10.84 6.65 2.29
C PHE A 129 -10.16 7.07 0.97
N ASN A 130 -10.62 6.65 -0.21
CA ASN A 130 -10.05 7.18 -1.45
C ASN A 130 -10.08 8.71 -1.46
N SER A 131 -9.05 9.33 -2.04
CA SER A 131 -8.88 10.80 -2.02
C SER A 131 -10.07 11.56 -2.62
N ILE A 132 -10.78 10.96 -3.57
CA ILE A 132 -12.00 11.55 -4.16
C ILE A 132 -13.05 11.89 -3.09
N TYR A 133 -13.26 11.00 -2.10
CA TYR A 133 -14.20 11.25 -1.01
C TYR A 133 -13.64 12.25 0.00
N GLN A 134 -12.34 12.17 0.28
CA GLN A 134 -11.66 13.12 1.17
C GLN A 134 -11.72 14.55 0.60
N LEU A 135 -11.42 14.74 -0.69
CA LEU A 135 -11.50 16.04 -1.37
C LEU A 135 -12.93 16.58 -1.43
N TYR A 136 -13.91 15.69 -1.62
CA TYR A 136 -15.31 16.12 -1.59
C TYR A 136 -15.74 16.55 -0.18
N ALA A 137 -15.27 15.88 0.87
CA ALA A 137 -15.46 16.31 2.26
C ALA A 137 -14.79 17.66 2.52
N ASP A 138 -13.56 17.86 2.07
CA ASP A 138 -12.85 19.14 2.16
C ASP A 138 -13.57 20.27 1.41
N LYS A 139 -14.15 19.97 0.25
CA LYS A 139 -14.99 20.92 -0.50
C LYS A 139 -16.21 21.36 0.31
N LEU A 140 -16.96 20.43 0.86
CA LEU A 140 -18.17 20.74 1.64
C LEU A 140 -17.83 21.50 2.94
N ALA A 141 -16.66 21.29 3.49
CA ALA A 141 -16.14 22.02 4.65
C ALA A 141 -15.53 23.39 4.29
N GLY A 142 -15.57 23.85 3.02
CA GLY A 142 -14.97 25.11 2.58
C GLY A 142 -13.43 25.12 2.57
N ARG A 143 -12.78 23.98 2.78
CA ARG A 143 -11.32 23.87 2.87
C ARG A 143 -10.62 24.06 1.53
N LEU A 144 -11.33 23.85 0.41
CA LEU A 144 -10.81 24.04 -0.95
C LEU A 144 -10.84 25.49 -1.43
N GLU A 145 -11.40 26.42 -0.66
CA GLU A 145 -11.44 27.85 -1.04
C GLU A 145 -10.02 28.43 -1.12
N GLY A 146 -9.67 28.97 -2.29
CA GLY A 146 -8.36 29.57 -2.56
C GLY A 146 -7.19 28.58 -2.60
N VAL A 147 -7.46 27.27 -2.60
CA VAL A 147 -6.45 26.23 -2.78
C VAL A 147 -5.88 26.29 -4.19
N THR A 148 -4.56 26.31 -4.28
CA THR A 148 -3.82 26.43 -5.55
C THR A 148 -3.07 25.16 -5.92
N ASP A 149 -2.95 24.20 -4.98
CA ASP A 149 -2.23 22.95 -5.22
C ASP A 149 -2.67 21.84 -4.26
N PHE A 150 -2.39 20.63 -4.68
CA PHE A 150 -2.68 19.38 -4.00
C PHE A 150 -1.46 18.48 -4.18
N LEU A 151 -0.83 18.04 -3.11
CA LEU A 151 0.35 17.17 -3.13
C LEU A 151 0.08 15.92 -2.31
N MET A 152 0.29 14.72 -2.88
CA MET A 152 0.32 13.49 -2.09
C MET A 152 1.47 13.58 -1.07
N ILE A 153 1.39 12.83 0.02
CA ILE A 153 2.37 12.95 1.11
C ILE A 153 3.84 12.86 0.64
N PRO A 154 4.25 11.89 -0.21
CA PRO A 154 5.65 11.81 -0.66
C PRO A 154 6.04 12.99 -1.55
N GLU A 155 5.12 13.47 -2.39
CA GLU A 155 5.32 14.65 -3.24
C GLU A 155 5.50 15.92 -2.41
N TYR A 156 4.72 16.07 -1.34
CA TYR A 156 4.86 17.17 -0.38
C TYR A 156 6.23 17.13 0.30
N LEU A 157 6.66 15.97 0.79
CA LEU A 157 7.96 15.84 1.46
C LEU A 157 9.12 16.13 0.50
N LEU A 158 9.07 15.63 -0.75
CA LEU A 158 10.06 15.93 -1.78
C LEU A 158 10.06 17.42 -2.14
N TRP A 159 8.88 18.06 -2.27
CA TRP A 159 8.80 19.51 -2.50
C TRP A 159 9.43 20.31 -1.37
N LYS A 160 9.23 19.92 -0.11
CA LYS A 160 9.86 20.59 1.06
C LYS A 160 11.39 20.46 1.03
N LEU A 161 11.94 19.42 0.43
CA LEU A 161 13.38 19.24 0.28
C LEU A 161 13.93 20.04 -0.90
N CYS A 162 13.42 19.82 -2.12
CA CYS A 162 14.04 20.36 -3.34
C CYS A 162 13.30 21.58 -3.94
N GLY A 163 12.17 22.00 -3.37
CA GLY A 163 11.41 23.17 -3.83
C GLY A 163 10.59 22.94 -5.13
N VAL A 164 10.63 21.75 -5.72
CA VAL A 164 9.93 21.43 -6.96
C VAL A 164 8.70 20.57 -6.67
N LYS A 165 7.54 21.05 -7.13
CA LYS A 165 6.27 20.32 -7.02
C LYS A 165 6.09 19.37 -8.20
N ALA A 166 5.65 18.16 -7.93
CA ALA A 166 5.34 17.15 -8.93
C ALA A 166 4.11 16.35 -8.50
N LYS A 167 3.47 15.67 -9.45
CA LYS A 167 2.42 14.67 -9.22
C LYS A 167 2.89 13.35 -9.81
N GLU A 168 3.01 12.34 -8.99
CA GLU A 168 3.53 11.06 -9.43
C GLU A 168 2.38 10.07 -9.70
N TYR A 169 2.50 9.36 -10.82
CA TYR A 169 1.44 8.51 -11.38
C TYR A 169 1.00 7.40 -10.43
N THR A 170 1.93 6.67 -9.79
CA THR A 170 1.56 5.47 -9.02
C THR A 170 0.74 5.83 -7.78
N ASN A 171 1.08 6.93 -7.10
CA ASN A 171 0.33 7.40 -5.96
C ASN A 171 -0.96 8.10 -6.39
N ALA A 172 -0.94 8.88 -7.46
CA ALA A 172 -2.14 9.53 -7.99
C ALA A 172 -3.25 8.53 -8.33
N THR A 173 -2.93 7.32 -8.80
CA THR A 173 -3.94 6.29 -9.12
C THR A 173 -4.70 5.78 -7.90
N THR A 174 -4.20 5.97 -6.68
CA THR A 174 -4.91 5.61 -5.45
C THR A 174 -6.06 6.57 -5.13
N THR A 175 -6.08 7.74 -5.78
CA THR A 175 -7.05 8.80 -5.49
C THR A 175 -8.49 8.47 -5.92
N GLY A 176 -8.66 7.52 -6.85
CA GLY A 176 -9.95 7.26 -7.50
C GLY A 176 -10.36 8.34 -8.53
N MET A 177 -9.38 9.13 -9.03
CA MET A 177 -9.64 10.24 -9.96
C MET A 177 -8.75 10.18 -11.23
N VAL A 178 -7.89 9.19 -11.38
CA VAL A 178 -7.05 9.01 -12.57
C VAL A 178 -7.79 8.15 -13.59
N SER A 179 -7.89 8.63 -14.82
CA SER A 179 -8.53 7.89 -15.92
C SER A 179 -7.70 6.66 -16.30
N ALA A 180 -8.34 5.50 -16.32
CA ALA A 180 -7.74 4.24 -16.76
C ALA A 180 -7.37 4.27 -18.26
N GLU A 181 -8.02 5.12 -19.06
CA GLU A 181 -7.77 5.26 -20.50
C GLU A 181 -6.53 6.12 -20.77
N THR A 182 -6.44 7.29 -20.11
CA THR A 182 -5.40 8.28 -20.40
C THR A 182 -4.20 8.22 -19.46
N GLY A 183 -4.37 7.66 -18.26
CA GLY A 183 -3.35 7.68 -17.20
C GLY A 183 -3.13 9.06 -16.57
N GLU A 184 -4.05 10.01 -16.80
CA GLU A 184 -4.04 11.36 -16.24
C GLU A 184 -5.26 11.58 -15.36
N PHE A 185 -5.27 12.63 -14.55
CA PHE A 185 -6.47 13.01 -13.80
C PHE A 185 -7.67 13.22 -14.73
N ASP A 186 -8.81 12.63 -14.38
CA ASP A 186 -10.01 12.64 -15.20
C ASP A 186 -10.76 13.98 -15.08
N PRO A 187 -10.80 14.81 -16.13
CA PRO A 187 -11.42 16.14 -16.07
C PRO A 187 -12.94 16.08 -15.88
N GLU A 188 -13.60 15.00 -16.31
CA GLU A 188 -15.03 14.85 -16.12
C GLU A 188 -15.38 14.54 -14.66
N ILE A 189 -14.58 13.70 -13.97
CA ILE A 189 -14.74 13.46 -12.53
C ILE A 189 -14.51 14.76 -11.75
N ILE A 190 -13.43 15.48 -12.05
CA ILE A 190 -13.09 16.76 -11.40
C ILE A 190 -14.21 17.77 -11.59
N SER A 191 -14.70 17.93 -12.82
CA SER A 191 -15.78 18.87 -13.15
C SER A 191 -17.11 18.48 -12.50
N ALA A 192 -17.51 17.21 -12.58
CA ALA A 192 -18.75 16.73 -12.00
C ALA A 192 -18.84 16.96 -10.49
N LEU A 193 -17.72 16.75 -9.79
CA LEU A 193 -17.62 17.01 -8.35
C LEU A 193 -17.37 18.49 -8.02
N GLY A 194 -17.16 19.34 -9.03
CA GLY A 194 -16.85 20.76 -8.86
C GLY A 194 -15.60 20.99 -8.01
N LEU A 195 -14.56 20.21 -8.24
CA LEU A 195 -13.25 20.37 -7.62
C LEU A 195 -12.45 21.47 -8.35
N PRO A 196 -11.55 22.18 -7.67
CA PRO A 196 -10.72 23.22 -8.29
C PRO A 196 -9.72 22.62 -9.29
N PRO A 197 -9.19 23.41 -10.26
CA PRO A 197 -8.26 22.93 -11.27
C PRO A 197 -6.82 22.81 -10.74
N ILE A 198 -6.60 21.97 -9.76
CA ILE A 198 -5.33 21.75 -9.06
C ILE A 198 -4.64 20.42 -9.41
N PHE A 199 -5.07 19.80 -10.50
CA PHE A 199 -4.66 18.47 -10.95
C PHE A 199 -3.89 18.57 -12.28
N PRO A 200 -2.58 18.93 -12.24
CA PRO A 200 -1.76 19.03 -13.44
C PRO A 200 -1.37 17.65 -13.98
N LYS A 201 -0.64 17.64 -15.08
CA LYS A 201 -0.12 16.42 -15.71
C LYS A 201 0.72 15.59 -14.75
N LEU A 202 0.52 14.27 -14.80
CA LEU A 202 1.24 13.31 -13.98
C LEU A 202 2.64 13.04 -14.53
N GLN A 203 3.60 12.83 -13.63
CA GLN A 203 4.95 12.39 -13.94
C GLN A 203 5.10 10.89 -13.66
N LYS A 204 5.95 10.25 -14.44
CA LYS A 204 6.27 8.84 -14.26
C LYS A 204 7.43 8.66 -13.25
N PRO A 205 7.51 7.50 -12.58
CA PRO A 205 8.70 7.14 -11.81
C PRO A 205 9.99 7.30 -12.64
N GLY A 206 11.08 7.69 -11.97
CA GLY A 206 12.38 7.97 -12.55
C GLY A 206 12.64 9.44 -12.87
N ALA A 207 11.65 10.34 -12.75
CA ALA A 207 11.85 11.75 -12.99
C ALA A 207 12.73 12.40 -11.91
N VAL A 208 13.74 13.17 -12.34
CA VAL A 208 14.60 13.98 -11.46
C VAL A 208 13.91 15.31 -11.23
N LEU A 209 13.62 15.67 -9.97
CA LEU A 209 12.93 16.91 -9.62
C LEU A 209 13.89 18.07 -9.37
N GLY A 210 14.96 17.84 -8.62
CA GLY A 210 15.91 18.84 -8.18
C GLY A 210 16.93 18.22 -7.24
N GLU A 211 17.51 19.03 -6.38
CA GLU A 211 18.53 18.60 -5.43
C GLU A 211 18.23 19.11 -4.02
N TYR A 212 18.61 18.30 -3.04
CA TYR A 212 18.64 18.67 -1.63
C TYR A 212 20.06 18.42 -1.09
N GLU A 213 20.75 19.48 -0.68
CA GLU A 213 22.15 19.43 -0.18
C GLU A 213 23.12 18.66 -1.09
N GLY A 214 22.98 18.83 -2.42
CA GLY A 214 23.81 18.16 -3.42
C GLY A 214 23.40 16.72 -3.75
N ILE A 215 22.30 16.23 -3.21
CA ILE A 215 21.73 14.91 -3.47
C ILE A 215 20.52 15.08 -4.42
N LYS A 216 20.48 14.37 -5.54
CA LYS A 216 19.34 14.41 -6.47
C LYS A 216 18.07 13.88 -5.82
N CYS A 217 16.97 14.61 -5.91
CA CYS A 217 15.64 14.14 -5.52
C CYS A 217 14.96 13.50 -6.75
N ILE A 218 14.69 12.20 -6.67
CA ILE A 218 14.11 11.43 -7.77
C ILE A 218 12.71 10.96 -7.35
N LEU A 219 11.74 10.99 -8.27
CA LEU A 219 10.47 10.31 -8.07
C LEU A 219 10.66 8.80 -8.23
N CYS A 220 10.52 8.02 -7.17
CA CYS A 220 10.32 6.57 -7.32
C CYS A 220 8.84 6.28 -7.71
N ALA A 221 8.40 5.05 -7.61
CA ALA A 221 6.99 4.72 -7.49
C ALA A 221 6.55 5.12 -6.07
N THR A 222 6.02 6.34 -5.93
CA THR A 222 5.86 6.99 -4.61
C THR A 222 4.77 6.37 -3.74
N HIS A 223 3.91 5.49 -4.28
CA HIS A 223 3.08 4.59 -3.50
C HIS A 223 3.92 3.39 -3.05
N ASP A 224 4.07 3.18 -1.74
CA ASP A 224 4.88 2.12 -1.12
C ASP A 224 4.63 0.73 -1.72
N THR A 225 3.37 0.40 -1.99
CA THR A 225 2.99 -0.86 -2.62
C THR A 225 3.46 -0.95 -4.08
N ALA A 226 3.49 0.16 -4.82
CA ALA A 226 4.02 0.18 -6.18
C ALA A 226 5.54 -0.05 -6.19
N SER A 227 6.24 0.60 -5.27
CA SER A 227 7.67 0.33 -5.02
C SER A 227 7.88 -1.12 -4.60
N ALA A 228 7.06 -1.67 -3.70
CA ALA A 228 7.18 -3.06 -3.29
C ALA A 228 7.08 -4.04 -4.47
N VAL A 229 6.11 -3.84 -5.36
CA VAL A 229 5.94 -4.70 -6.54
C VAL A 229 7.11 -4.59 -7.50
N GLU A 230 7.70 -3.39 -7.64
CA GLU A 230 8.90 -3.18 -8.46
C GLU A 230 10.15 -3.84 -7.86
N GLY A 231 10.21 -3.92 -6.54
CA GLY A 231 11.30 -4.58 -5.81
C GLY A 231 11.27 -6.11 -5.82
N ILE A 232 10.17 -6.74 -6.29
CA ILE A 232 10.11 -8.21 -6.38
C ILE A 232 10.91 -8.68 -7.59
N PRO A 233 11.94 -9.53 -7.43
CA PRO A 233 12.72 -10.07 -8.53
C PRO A 233 11.94 -11.19 -9.24
N MET A 234 10.80 -10.83 -9.86
CA MET A 234 9.93 -11.78 -10.56
C MET A 234 10.53 -12.20 -11.90
N GLU A 235 10.50 -13.50 -12.14
CA GLU A 235 10.75 -14.05 -13.48
C GLU A 235 9.44 -14.02 -14.28
N GLY A 236 9.42 -13.31 -15.38
CA GLY A 236 8.24 -13.13 -16.21
C GLY A 236 7.13 -12.33 -15.52
N ASN A 237 5.89 -12.58 -15.93
CA ASN A 237 4.70 -11.97 -15.31
C ASN A 237 4.01 -13.00 -14.42
N SER A 238 4.32 -12.99 -13.15
CA SER A 238 3.74 -13.88 -12.13
C SER A 238 2.89 -13.07 -11.13
N PRO A 239 1.85 -13.67 -10.55
CA PRO A 239 1.13 -13.05 -9.45
C PRO A 239 2.02 -12.93 -8.21
N TYR A 240 1.69 -11.94 -7.40
CA TYR A 240 2.36 -11.67 -6.12
C TYR A 240 1.35 -11.52 -4.99
N ILE A 241 1.81 -11.80 -3.78
CA ILE A 241 1.14 -11.42 -2.53
C ILE A 241 2.12 -10.58 -1.72
N SER A 242 1.74 -9.32 -1.45
CA SER A 242 2.38 -8.53 -0.40
C SER A 242 1.67 -8.86 0.91
N SER A 243 2.30 -9.69 1.74
CA SER A 243 1.70 -10.26 2.95
C SER A 243 2.12 -9.48 4.19
N GLY A 244 1.19 -8.74 4.75
CA GLY A 244 1.30 -7.99 5.99
C GLY A 244 0.06 -8.19 6.87
N THR A 245 -0.34 -7.16 7.62
CA THR A 245 -1.61 -7.13 8.36
C THR A 245 -2.78 -7.40 7.41
N TRP A 246 -2.81 -6.72 6.29
CA TRP A 246 -3.57 -7.07 5.08
C TRP A 246 -2.66 -7.81 4.11
N SER A 247 -3.24 -8.59 3.23
CA SER A 247 -2.56 -9.18 2.09
C SER A 247 -3.09 -8.55 0.80
N LEU A 248 -2.16 -8.16 -0.07
CA LEU A 248 -2.47 -7.61 -1.38
C LEU A 248 -2.05 -8.61 -2.45
N LEU A 249 -3.02 -9.26 -3.09
CA LEU A 249 -2.79 -10.18 -4.20
C LEU A 249 -2.97 -9.46 -5.52
N GLY A 250 -2.05 -9.61 -6.45
CA GLY A 250 -2.15 -8.97 -7.74
C GLY A 250 -1.19 -9.51 -8.79
N VAL A 251 -1.29 -8.92 -9.99
CA VAL A 251 -0.43 -9.20 -11.13
C VAL A 251 -0.20 -7.92 -11.93
N LYS A 252 0.90 -7.85 -12.67
CA LYS A 252 1.18 -6.77 -13.60
C LYS A 252 0.35 -6.96 -14.88
N THR A 253 -0.37 -5.93 -15.32
CA THR A 253 -1.13 -5.93 -16.58
C THR A 253 -0.67 -4.77 -17.47
N PRO A 254 -0.66 -4.95 -18.80
CA PRO A 254 -0.27 -3.87 -19.71
C PRO A 254 -1.30 -2.75 -19.80
N LYS A 255 -2.58 -3.06 -19.48
CA LYS A 255 -3.70 -2.13 -19.49
C LYS A 255 -4.60 -2.40 -18.29
N PRO A 256 -5.34 -1.40 -17.79
CA PRO A 256 -6.36 -1.59 -16.77
C PRO A 256 -7.47 -2.54 -17.23
N ILE A 257 -8.05 -3.29 -16.29
CA ILE A 257 -9.22 -4.16 -16.48
C ILE A 257 -10.35 -3.55 -15.65
N THR A 258 -11.29 -2.88 -16.31
CA THR A 258 -12.33 -2.05 -15.67
C THR A 258 -13.74 -2.57 -15.89
N ASP A 259 -13.87 -3.86 -16.23
CA ASP A 259 -15.15 -4.51 -16.46
C ASP A 259 -15.98 -4.73 -15.18
N GLU A 260 -17.21 -5.16 -15.34
CA GLU A 260 -18.15 -5.39 -14.26
C GLU A 260 -17.70 -6.53 -13.34
N ALA A 261 -17.05 -7.57 -13.88
CA ALA A 261 -16.53 -8.69 -13.07
C ALA A 261 -15.43 -8.22 -12.12
N SER A 262 -14.50 -7.40 -12.62
CA SER A 262 -13.44 -6.77 -11.83
C SER A 262 -13.99 -5.84 -10.75
N ARG A 263 -15.02 -5.04 -11.11
CA ARG A 263 -15.70 -4.16 -10.17
C ARG A 263 -16.40 -4.94 -9.05
N ALA A 264 -17.18 -5.96 -9.42
CA ALA A 264 -17.93 -6.79 -8.47
C ALA A 264 -16.99 -7.56 -7.52
N ALA A 265 -15.84 -7.98 -8.03
CA ALA A 265 -14.80 -8.64 -7.27
C ALA A 265 -13.90 -7.69 -6.46
N ASN A 266 -14.12 -6.38 -6.58
CA ASN A 266 -13.38 -5.30 -5.91
C ASN A 266 -11.87 -5.33 -6.22
N TYR A 267 -11.50 -5.57 -7.48
CA TYR A 267 -10.14 -5.40 -7.95
C TYR A 267 -9.82 -3.93 -8.22
N SER A 268 -8.59 -3.52 -7.96
CA SER A 268 -8.06 -2.19 -8.26
C SER A 268 -7.06 -2.27 -9.39
N ASN A 269 -7.08 -1.24 -10.27
CA ASN A 269 -6.05 -1.00 -11.27
C ASN A 269 -5.25 0.21 -10.84
N GLU A 270 -4.13 -0.01 -10.18
CA GLU A 270 -3.27 1.07 -9.75
C GLU A 270 -1.99 1.12 -10.58
N GLY A 271 -1.38 2.31 -10.64
CA GLY A 271 -0.16 2.53 -11.42
C GLY A 271 1.04 1.74 -10.91
N GLY A 272 1.83 1.25 -11.83
CA GLY A 272 3.17 0.70 -11.63
C GLY A 272 4.18 1.39 -12.55
N VAL A 273 5.40 0.86 -12.62
CA VAL A 273 6.49 1.40 -13.47
C VAL A 273 6.33 0.86 -14.89
N GLY A 274 5.52 1.56 -15.71
CA GLY A 274 5.24 1.15 -17.09
C GLY A 274 4.21 0.02 -17.24
N TYR A 275 3.48 -0.30 -16.18
CA TYR A 275 2.41 -1.30 -16.16
C TYR A 275 1.32 -0.87 -15.17
N ASN A 276 0.20 -1.59 -15.15
CA ASN A 276 -0.82 -1.47 -14.11
C ASN A 276 -0.71 -2.64 -13.14
N ARG A 277 -0.97 -2.38 -11.88
CA ARG A 277 -1.12 -3.39 -10.83
C ARG A 277 -2.60 -3.74 -10.73
N TYR A 278 -2.99 -4.85 -11.34
CA TYR A 278 -4.33 -5.40 -11.17
C TYR A 278 -4.33 -6.22 -9.89
N GLN A 279 -4.95 -5.72 -8.84
CA GLN A 279 -4.74 -6.22 -7.49
C GLN A 279 -5.99 -6.10 -6.61
N LYS A 280 -6.02 -6.89 -5.54
CA LYS A 280 -7.11 -6.94 -4.58
C LYS A 280 -6.58 -7.05 -3.16
N ASN A 281 -7.14 -6.26 -2.25
CA ASN A 281 -6.90 -6.44 -0.83
C ASN A 281 -7.72 -7.61 -0.31
N ILE A 282 -7.07 -8.49 0.43
CA ILE A 282 -7.67 -9.63 1.11
C ILE A 282 -7.15 -9.70 2.54
N MET A 283 -7.84 -10.44 3.39
CA MET A 283 -7.41 -10.62 4.77
C MET A 283 -5.99 -11.18 4.83
N GLY A 284 -5.19 -10.66 5.76
CA GLY A 284 -3.82 -11.07 5.99
C GLY A 284 -3.56 -11.53 7.42
N MET A 285 -2.37 -11.22 7.92
CA MET A 285 -1.92 -11.65 9.26
C MET A 285 -2.69 -11.00 10.40
N TRP A 286 -3.62 -10.09 10.13
CA TRP A 286 -4.52 -9.49 11.12
C TRP A 286 -5.20 -10.55 12.00
N LEU A 287 -5.77 -11.61 11.40
CA LEU A 287 -6.40 -12.71 12.13
C LEU A 287 -5.45 -13.33 13.15
N VAL A 288 -4.22 -13.62 12.72
CA VAL A 288 -3.20 -14.27 13.56
C VAL A 288 -2.74 -13.32 14.66
N ASN A 289 -2.53 -12.04 14.33
CA ASN A 289 -2.06 -11.04 15.29
C ASN A 289 -3.10 -10.79 16.41
N GLU A 290 -4.37 -10.69 16.05
CA GLU A 290 -5.44 -10.47 17.05
C GLU A 290 -5.68 -11.73 17.90
N LEU A 291 -5.65 -12.93 17.31
CA LEU A 291 -5.68 -14.17 18.09
C LEU A 291 -4.50 -14.27 19.06
N GLN A 292 -3.28 -13.88 18.63
CA GLN A 292 -2.10 -13.89 19.49
C GLN A 292 -2.27 -12.95 20.68
N LYS A 293 -2.72 -11.73 20.45
CA LYS A 293 -2.97 -10.75 21.53
C LYS A 293 -3.96 -11.27 22.55
N GLU A 294 -5.02 -11.93 22.09
CA GLU A 294 -6.13 -12.37 22.93
C GLU A 294 -5.83 -13.71 23.65
N LEU A 295 -5.26 -14.69 22.95
CA LEU A 295 -5.10 -16.05 23.45
C LEU A 295 -3.76 -16.34 24.09
N CYS A 296 -2.69 -15.68 23.63
CA CYS A 296 -1.34 -16.09 24.00
C CYS A 296 -0.30 -14.98 23.76
N SER A 297 -0.55 -13.79 24.32
CA SER A 297 0.36 -12.62 24.18
C SER A 297 1.81 -12.87 24.61
N GLY A 298 2.06 -13.91 25.42
CA GLY A 298 3.40 -14.33 25.86
C GLY A 298 4.12 -15.30 24.93
N LEU A 299 3.43 -15.86 23.92
CA LEU A 299 4.05 -16.81 22.99
C LEU A 299 4.68 -16.07 21.80
N GLY A 300 5.87 -16.51 21.42
CA GLY A 300 6.54 -16.03 20.21
C GLY A 300 5.95 -16.64 18.94
N PHE A 301 6.30 -16.02 17.80
CA PHE A 301 5.83 -16.44 16.49
C PHE A 301 6.12 -17.92 16.18
N ALA A 302 7.33 -18.42 16.51
CA ALA A 302 7.72 -19.80 16.27
C ALA A 302 6.89 -20.80 17.08
N GLU A 303 6.53 -20.46 18.32
CA GLU A 303 5.72 -21.31 19.20
C GLU A 303 4.29 -21.42 18.66
N ILE A 304 3.71 -20.32 18.20
CA ILE A 304 2.39 -20.29 17.58
C ILE A 304 2.34 -21.15 16.30
N VAL A 305 3.35 -21.02 15.45
CA VAL A 305 3.46 -21.80 14.22
C VAL A 305 3.62 -23.30 14.55
N ASN A 306 4.38 -23.66 15.58
CA ASN A 306 4.53 -25.05 15.99
C ASN A 306 3.22 -25.62 16.55
N ALA A 307 2.51 -24.87 17.41
CA ALA A 307 1.21 -25.30 17.90
C ALA A 307 0.21 -25.53 16.74
N ALA A 308 0.20 -24.64 15.73
CA ALA A 308 -0.64 -24.82 14.54
C ALA A 308 -0.24 -26.03 13.70
N LYS A 309 1.07 -26.36 13.60
CA LYS A 309 1.54 -27.58 12.89
C LYS A 309 1.12 -28.86 13.58
N GLU A 310 1.13 -28.90 14.91
CA GLU A 310 0.77 -30.05 15.74
C GLU A 310 -0.74 -30.31 15.76
N SER A 311 -1.55 -29.28 15.65
CA SER A 311 -3.00 -29.40 15.57
C SER A 311 -3.43 -30.19 14.34
N ARG A 312 -4.50 -30.98 14.48
CA ARG A 312 -5.18 -31.72 13.39
C ARG A 312 -6.52 -31.08 13.00
N CYS A 313 -6.81 -29.88 13.51
CA CYS A 313 -8.05 -29.17 13.20
C CYS A 313 -8.18 -28.96 11.68
N ASP A 314 -9.33 -29.31 11.12
CA ASP A 314 -9.68 -29.15 9.72
C ASP A 314 -10.70 -28.03 9.48
N ALA A 315 -11.16 -27.35 10.52
CA ALA A 315 -12.09 -26.25 10.41
C ALA A 315 -11.54 -25.11 9.55
N LEU A 316 -12.42 -24.47 8.80
CA LEU A 316 -12.17 -23.27 7.99
C LEU A 316 -13.21 -22.20 8.32
N ILE A 317 -12.82 -20.97 8.12
CA ILE A 317 -13.68 -19.78 8.15
C ILE A 317 -13.53 -19.03 6.83
N ASP A 318 -14.51 -18.21 6.47
CA ASP A 318 -14.30 -17.18 5.45
C ASP A 318 -13.46 -16.05 6.06
N ALA A 319 -12.16 -16.03 5.73
CA ALA A 319 -11.22 -15.07 6.28
C ALA A 319 -11.59 -13.60 5.94
N ASN A 320 -12.35 -13.38 4.86
CA ASN A 320 -12.74 -12.04 4.39
C ASN A 320 -14.13 -11.60 4.91
N ALA A 321 -14.80 -12.44 5.70
CA ALA A 321 -16.12 -12.12 6.22
C ALA A 321 -16.08 -10.89 7.15
N PRO A 322 -17.13 -10.04 7.12
CA PRO A 322 -17.16 -8.76 7.85
C PRO A 322 -16.93 -8.90 9.37
N GLU A 323 -17.34 -10.02 9.97
CA GLU A 323 -17.17 -10.29 11.39
C GLU A 323 -15.69 -10.35 11.84
N PHE A 324 -14.74 -10.55 10.93
CA PHE A 324 -13.31 -10.60 11.23
C PHE A 324 -12.58 -9.27 11.05
N LEU A 325 -13.26 -8.23 10.53
CA LEU A 325 -12.63 -6.94 10.25
C LEU A 325 -12.26 -6.18 11.52
N ALA A 326 -13.18 -6.12 12.49
CA ALA A 326 -12.99 -5.42 13.76
C ALA A 326 -13.82 -6.05 14.88
N PRO A 327 -13.64 -7.34 15.21
CA PRO A 327 -14.41 -7.98 16.27
C PRO A 327 -14.01 -7.46 17.64
N LYS A 328 -14.97 -7.44 18.59
CA LYS A 328 -14.66 -7.19 20.00
C LYS A 328 -13.78 -8.28 20.62
N SER A 329 -13.90 -9.51 20.12
CA SER A 329 -13.09 -10.68 20.44
C SER A 329 -12.91 -11.51 19.18
N MET A 330 -11.67 -11.65 18.74
CA MET A 330 -11.31 -12.49 17.60
C MET A 330 -11.62 -13.96 17.92
N LYS A 331 -11.30 -14.41 19.13
CA LYS A 331 -11.64 -15.77 19.58
C LYS A 331 -13.13 -16.06 19.45
N ALA A 332 -14.00 -15.17 19.95
CA ALA A 332 -15.44 -15.37 19.88
C ALA A 332 -15.96 -15.39 18.44
N ALA A 333 -15.39 -14.58 17.53
CA ALA A 333 -15.72 -14.62 16.12
C ALA A 333 -15.36 -15.98 15.48
N PHE A 334 -14.18 -16.52 15.81
CA PHE A 334 -13.77 -17.86 15.37
C PHE A 334 -14.68 -18.96 15.94
N ASP A 335 -15.02 -18.88 17.23
CA ASP A 335 -15.94 -19.85 17.87
C ASP A 335 -17.31 -19.87 17.18
N ALA A 336 -17.87 -18.70 16.91
CA ALA A 336 -19.15 -18.55 16.23
C ALA A 336 -19.08 -19.13 14.79
N ALA A 337 -18.06 -18.77 14.01
CA ALA A 337 -17.91 -19.21 12.64
C ALA A 337 -17.65 -20.72 12.49
N THR A 338 -17.00 -21.34 13.49
CA THR A 338 -16.69 -22.78 13.49
C THR A 338 -17.67 -23.64 14.27
N GLY A 339 -18.68 -23.03 14.92
CA GLY A 339 -19.63 -23.74 15.79
C GLY A 339 -18.96 -24.36 17.02
N GLY A 340 -17.94 -23.71 17.56
CA GLY A 340 -17.22 -24.15 18.77
C GLY A 340 -16.31 -25.36 18.58
N LYS A 341 -15.88 -25.65 17.36
CA LYS A 341 -15.02 -26.81 17.05
C LYS A 341 -13.55 -26.63 17.46
N LEU A 342 -13.13 -25.41 17.79
CA LEU A 342 -11.75 -25.08 18.14
C LEU A 342 -11.55 -25.25 19.65
N VAL A 343 -10.64 -26.13 20.07
CA VAL A 343 -10.42 -26.48 21.47
C VAL A 343 -9.09 -25.98 22.00
N SER A 344 -8.03 -26.16 21.23
CA SER A 344 -6.68 -25.77 21.63
C SER A 344 -6.22 -24.49 20.94
N ILE A 345 -5.23 -23.81 21.51
CA ILE A 345 -4.58 -22.66 20.87
C ILE A 345 -4.12 -23.04 19.44
N GLY A 346 -3.53 -24.24 19.27
CA GLY A 346 -3.11 -24.73 17.96
C GLY A 346 -4.24 -24.80 16.95
N ASP A 347 -5.47 -25.12 17.38
CA ASP A 347 -6.62 -25.22 16.49
C ASP A 347 -7.01 -23.85 15.91
N TYR A 348 -7.01 -22.80 16.73
CA TYR A 348 -7.29 -21.43 16.28
C TYR A 348 -6.28 -20.98 15.23
N PHE A 349 -4.98 -21.14 15.52
CA PHE A 349 -3.95 -20.71 14.57
C PHE A 349 -3.91 -21.56 13.31
N ARG A 350 -4.14 -22.87 13.42
CA ARG A 350 -4.23 -23.74 12.25
C ARG A 350 -5.42 -23.37 11.38
N CYS A 351 -6.59 -23.15 11.98
CA CYS A 351 -7.79 -22.67 11.29
C CYS A 351 -7.49 -21.32 10.59
N ALA A 352 -6.89 -20.35 11.27
CA ALA A 352 -6.51 -19.07 10.68
C ALA A 352 -5.57 -19.23 9.47
N TYR A 353 -4.48 -19.96 9.59
CA TYR A 353 -3.52 -20.17 8.49
C TYR A 353 -4.13 -20.92 7.31
N ARG A 354 -4.93 -21.93 7.55
CA ARG A 354 -5.62 -22.66 6.48
C ARG A 354 -6.64 -21.79 5.76
N SER A 355 -7.40 -21.00 6.51
CA SER A 355 -8.39 -20.09 5.95
C SER A 355 -7.75 -18.96 5.14
N LEU A 356 -6.60 -18.43 5.57
CA LEU A 356 -5.81 -17.48 4.78
C LEU A 356 -5.30 -18.12 3.49
N ALA A 357 -4.75 -19.33 3.55
CA ALA A 357 -4.28 -20.03 2.36
C ALA A 357 -5.42 -20.34 1.37
N GLN A 358 -6.60 -20.68 1.87
CA GLN A 358 -7.81 -20.88 1.06
C GLN A 358 -8.27 -19.59 0.40
N SER A 359 -8.31 -18.48 1.16
CA SER A 359 -8.62 -17.13 0.64
C SER A 359 -7.65 -16.71 -0.47
N TYR A 360 -6.36 -16.99 -0.31
CA TYR A 360 -5.35 -16.72 -1.34
C TYR A 360 -5.59 -17.55 -2.61
N ALA A 361 -5.98 -18.82 -2.46
CA ALA A 361 -6.29 -19.68 -3.59
C ALA A 361 -7.55 -19.22 -4.36
N GLU A 362 -8.58 -18.82 -3.64
CA GLU A 362 -9.83 -18.30 -4.21
C GLU A 362 -9.58 -16.97 -4.97
N ALA A 363 -8.84 -16.05 -4.35
CA ALA A 363 -8.47 -14.79 -4.99
C ALA A 363 -7.56 -14.99 -6.21
N LEU A 364 -6.63 -15.95 -6.16
CA LEU A 364 -5.78 -16.28 -7.31
C LEU A 364 -6.60 -16.90 -8.45
N ALA A 365 -7.50 -17.82 -8.16
CA ALA A 365 -8.38 -18.41 -9.17
C ALA A 365 -9.30 -17.36 -9.81
N GLU A 366 -9.77 -16.37 -9.03
CA GLU A 366 -10.52 -15.24 -9.54
C GLU A 366 -9.65 -14.33 -10.43
N LEU A 367 -8.42 -14.03 -10.02
CA LEU A 367 -7.46 -13.27 -10.80
C LEU A 367 -7.14 -13.98 -12.14
N GLU A 368 -6.94 -15.29 -12.13
CA GLU A 368 -6.72 -16.10 -13.33
C GLU A 368 -7.90 -16.01 -14.30
N ARG A 369 -9.15 -16.06 -13.80
CA ARG A 369 -10.35 -15.88 -14.64
C ARG A 369 -10.43 -14.48 -15.23
N ASN A 370 -10.24 -13.44 -14.40
CA ASN A 370 -10.37 -12.05 -14.83
C ASN A 370 -9.28 -11.62 -15.81
N THR A 371 -8.10 -12.23 -15.74
CA THR A 371 -6.98 -11.95 -16.65
C THR A 371 -6.91 -12.91 -17.83
N GLU A 372 -7.78 -13.94 -17.87
CA GLU A 372 -7.77 -15.03 -18.85
C GLU A 372 -6.39 -15.71 -18.98
N ARG A 373 -5.70 -15.86 -17.83
CA ARG A 373 -4.35 -16.41 -17.76
C ARG A 373 -4.24 -17.40 -16.61
N THR A 374 -3.36 -18.38 -16.77
CA THR A 374 -2.93 -19.28 -15.70
C THR A 374 -1.45 -19.01 -15.37
N TYR A 375 -1.09 -19.22 -14.12
CA TYR A 375 0.27 -18.95 -13.64
C TYR A 375 0.83 -20.22 -12.96
N GLU A 376 2.13 -20.41 -13.08
CA GLU A 376 2.82 -21.54 -12.44
C GLU A 376 3.41 -21.15 -11.08
N LYS A 377 3.83 -19.88 -10.95
CA LYS A 377 4.53 -19.34 -9.77
C LYS A 377 3.66 -18.32 -9.06
N LEU A 378 3.82 -18.21 -7.75
CA LEU A 378 3.24 -17.19 -6.90
C LEU A 378 4.34 -16.63 -5.98
N TYR A 379 4.63 -15.34 -6.10
CA TYR A 379 5.61 -14.65 -5.25
C TYR A 379 4.94 -14.13 -4.00
N ILE A 380 5.56 -14.35 -2.83
CA ILE A 380 5.09 -13.79 -1.55
C ILE A 380 6.21 -12.95 -0.95
N VAL A 381 5.91 -11.68 -0.67
CA VAL A 381 6.82 -10.71 -0.04
C VAL A 381 6.22 -10.14 1.23
N GLY A 382 6.99 -9.34 1.96
CA GLY A 382 6.57 -8.72 3.22
C GLY A 382 6.75 -9.64 4.43
N GLY A 383 6.21 -9.19 5.57
CA GLY A 383 6.40 -9.89 6.85
C GLY A 383 5.88 -11.33 6.87
N GLY A 384 4.76 -11.59 6.19
CA GLY A 384 4.17 -12.92 6.07
C GLY A 384 5.00 -13.92 5.27
N ALA A 385 5.90 -13.45 4.40
CA ALA A 385 6.82 -14.33 3.66
C ALA A 385 7.74 -15.16 4.58
N LYS A 386 7.97 -14.70 5.81
CA LYS A 386 8.74 -15.44 6.84
C LYS A 386 7.99 -16.63 7.41
N ASN A 387 6.68 -16.75 7.17
CA ASN A 387 5.85 -17.82 7.69
C ASN A 387 5.84 -19.04 6.73
N GLU A 388 6.83 -19.92 6.88
CA GLU A 388 6.96 -21.12 6.06
C GLU A 388 5.74 -22.04 6.13
N PHE A 389 5.01 -22.06 7.25
CA PHE A 389 3.82 -22.89 7.39
C PHE A 389 2.68 -22.35 6.52
N LEU A 390 2.42 -21.04 6.56
CA LEU A 390 1.43 -20.41 5.69
C LEU A 390 1.84 -20.54 4.22
N ASN A 391 3.11 -20.33 3.88
CA ASN A 391 3.60 -20.49 2.50
C ASN A 391 3.36 -21.88 1.95
N ARG A 392 3.62 -22.93 2.77
CA ARG A 392 3.35 -24.31 2.39
C ARG A 392 1.86 -24.59 2.22
N LEU A 393 1.01 -24.10 3.12
CA LEU A 393 -0.45 -24.22 2.99
C LEU A 393 -0.96 -23.49 1.74
N THR A 394 -0.40 -22.31 1.44
CA THR A 394 -0.72 -21.56 0.22
C THR A 394 -0.34 -22.34 -1.04
N ALA A 395 0.86 -22.94 -1.07
CA ALA A 395 1.27 -23.81 -2.19
C ALA A 395 0.33 -24.99 -2.38
N GLN A 396 -0.11 -25.63 -1.28
CA GLN A 396 -1.07 -26.74 -1.32
C GLN A 396 -2.45 -26.31 -1.82
N ALA A 397 -2.95 -25.16 -1.34
CA ALA A 397 -4.28 -24.65 -1.70
C ALA A 397 -4.35 -24.12 -3.13
N THR A 398 -3.29 -23.44 -3.59
CA THR A 398 -3.23 -22.86 -4.94
C THR A 398 -2.77 -23.84 -6.01
N GLY A 399 -2.04 -24.89 -5.63
CA GLY A 399 -1.34 -25.78 -6.58
C GLY A 399 -0.18 -25.11 -7.31
N LYS A 400 0.28 -23.93 -6.85
CA LYS A 400 1.36 -23.14 -7.49
C LYS A 400 2.69 -23.35 -6.77
N GLN A 401 3.78 -23.10 -7.50
CA GLN A 401 5.09 -22.96 -6.89
C GLN A 401 5.16 -21.62 -6.14
N VAL A 402 5.13 -21.66 -4.80
CA VAL A 402 5.27 -20.46 -3.95
C VAL A 402 6.75 -20.12 -3.81
N ILE A 403 7.10 -18.88 -4.13
CA ILE A 403 8.42 -18.28 -3.97
C ILE A 403 8.29 -17.18 -2.91
N ALA A 404 8.63 -17.53 -1.67
CA ALA A 404 8.56 -16.60 -0.55
C ALA A 404 9.90 -15.88 -0.37
N LEU A 405 9.87 -14.55 -0.46
CA LEU A 405 11.05 -13.69 -0.38
C LEU A 405 10.88 -12.74 0.82
N PRO A 406 11.55 -12.99 1.95
CA PRO A 406 11.51 -12.12 3.11
C PRO A 406 12.41 -10.88 2.92
N ILE A 407 12.18 -10.15 1.84
CA ILE A 407 12.94 -8.96 1.44
C ILE A 407 12.20 -7.68 1.82
N GLU A 408 12.97 -6.61 1.92
CA GLU A 408 12.47 -5.24 2.05
C GLU A 408 12.05 -4.69 0.67
N ALA A 409 10.98 -5.27 0.12
CA ALA A 409 10.61 -5.09 -1.29
C ALA A 409 10.37 -3.60 -1.64
N THR A 410 9.73 -2.83 -0.75
CA THR A 410 9.46 -1.40 -0.96
C THR A 410 10.78 -0.63 -1.17
N ALA A 411 11.71 -0.77 -0.23
CA ALA A 411 13.00 -0.09 -0.33
C ALA A 411 13.81 -0.55 -1.56
N LEU A 412 13.77 -1.85 -1.87
CA LEU A 412 14.46 -2.38 -3.06
C LEU A 412 13.89 -1.81 -4.35
N GLY A 413 12.57 -1.67 -4.47
CA GLY A 413 11.94 -1.08 -5.65
C GLY A 413 12.24 0.41 -5.79
N ASN A 414 12.18 1.15 -4.69
CA ASN A 414 12.58 2.55 -4.63
C ASN A 414 14.04 2.73 -5.11
N LEU A 415 14.98 1.96 -4.53
CA LEU A 415 16.40 2.00 -4.91
C LEU A 415 16.63 1.61 -6.38
N LYS A 416 15.94 0.58 -6.87
CA LYS A 416 16.04 0.13 -8.26
C LYS A 416 15.69 1.26 -9.24
N ILE A 417 14.57 1.96 -8.99
CA ILE A 417 14.12 3.08 -9.82
C ILE A 417 15.16 4.22 -9.81
N GLN A 418 15.71 4.55 -8.65
CA GLN A 418 16.75 5.56 -8.55
C GLN A 418 18.02 5.17 -9.33
N MET A 419 18.44 3.90 -9.24
CA MET A 419 19.61 3.38 -9.94
C MET A 419 19.41 3.36 -11.46
N GLU A 420 18.19 3.09 -11.93
CA GLU A 420 17.82 3.12 -13.35
C GLU A 420 17.74 4.55 -13.88
N ALA A 421 17.29 5.51 -13.09
CA ALA A 421 17.24 6.92 -13.45
C ALA A 421 18.63 7.62 -13.48
N ASP A 422 19.64 7.02 -12.84
CA ASP A 422 21.01 7.56 -12.77
C ASP A 422 21.94 6.94 -13.83
N LEU A 423 21.42 6.05 -14.69
CA LEU A 423 22.16 5.48 -15.85
C LEU A 423 22.14 6.45 -17.01
#